data_61ad4e5d9d26fe4fee5e183ef9a665fe
#
_entry.id   61ad4e5d9d26fe4fee5e183ef9a665fe
#
_cell.length_a   1.000
_cell.length_b   1.000
_cell.length_c   1.000
_cell.angle_alpha   90.00
_cell.angle_beta   90.00
_cell.angle_gamma   90.00
#
_symmetry.space_group_name_H-M   'P 1'
#
loop_
_entity.id
_entity.type
_entity.pdbx_description
1 polymer ?
#
loop_
_entity_poly.entity_id
_entity_poly.type
_entity_poly.pdbx_seq_one_letter_code
_entity_poly.pdbx_strand_id
1 'polypeptide(L)'
;PGQPVVPGVILCEIMAQSCALLLKDDLIGRIPLYAGIENVRFKNPVLPGETVEVEAKLSNKRAMMYFCNAKLSVNGKVCALGNLSFALIDDTRENK
;
A
#
# COMPACT_ATOMS: atom_id res chain seq x y z
N PRO A 1 10.54 1.23 -25.47
CA PRO A 1 10.31 2.64 -25.51
C PRO A 1 9.24 3.00 -26.44
N GLY A 2 8.37 3.43 -26.54
CA GLY A 2 7.29 3.80 -27.37
C GLY A 2 5.98 3.71 -26.65
N GLN A 3 5.89 2.76 -25.73
CA GLN A 3 4.64 2.59 -25.01
C GLN A 3 4.81 3.03 -23.56
N PRO A 4 4.04 4.03 -23.13
CA PRO A 4 4.11 4.43 -21.74
C PRO A 4 3.52 3.36 -20.84
N VAL A 5 4.16 3.16 -19.68
CA VAL A 5 3.62 2.30 -18.63
C VAL A 5 3.66 3.08 -17.34
N VAL A 6 2.78 2.73 -16.43
CA VAL A 6 2.78 3.35 -15.11
C VAL A 6 4.00 2.83 -14.35
N PRO A 7 4.87 3.73 -13.86
CA PRO A 7 6.07 3.29 -13.16
C PRO A 7 5.77 2.48 -11.92
N GLY A 8 6.67 1.54 -11.61
CA GLY A 8 6.48 0.68 -10.46
C GLY A 8 6.36 1.44 -9.15
N VAL A 9 7.08 2.56 -9.03
CA VAL A 9 7.01 3.35 -7.79
C VAL A 9 5.59 3.90 -7.58
N ILE A 10 4.89 4.24 -8.66
CA ILE A 10 3.51 4.72 -8.54
C ILE A 10 2.61 3.57 -8.10
N LEU A 11 2.83 2.37 -8.62
CA LEU A 11 2.03 1.21 -8.21
C LEU A 11 2.25 0.91 -6.73
N CYS A 12 3.48 1.02 -6.27
CA CYS A 12 3.78 0.83 -4.85
C CYS A 12 3.05 1.86 -4.00
N GLU A 13 3.01 3.10 -4.44
CA GLU A 13 2.33 4.14 -3.69
C GLU A 13 0.83 3.89 -3.63
N ILE A 14 0.24 3.44 -4.73
CA ILE A 14 -1.18 3.11 -4.75
C ILE A 14 -1.47 2.00 -3.75
N MET A 15 -0.64 0.98 -3.72
CA MET A 15 -0.81 -0.11 -2.77
C MET A 15 -0.65 0.37 -1.33
N ALA A 16 0.32 1.26 -1.09
CA ALA A 16 0.54 1.78 0.25
C ALA A 16 -0.66 2.60 0.72
N GLN A 17 -1.22 3.43 -0.15
CA GLN A 17 -2.38 4.22 0.22
C GLN A 17 -3.60 3.34 0.49
N SER A 18 -3.76 2.26 -0.28
CA SER A 18 -4.87 1.34 -0.06
C SER A 18 -4.74 0.65 1.29
N CYS A 19 -3.52 0.27 1.66
CA CYS A 19 -3.29 -0.32 2.98
C CYS A 19 -3.56 0.68 4.10
N ALA A 20 -3.18 1.94 3.89
CA ALA A 20 -3.45 2.98 4.88
C ALA A 20 -4.94 3.17 5.08
N LEU A 21 -5.73 3.10 4.01
CA LEU A 21 -7.18 3.19 4.13
C LEU A 21 -7.75 2.03 4.92
N LEU A 22 -7.16 0.86 4.77
CA LEU A 22 -7.57 -0.31 5.54
C LEU A 22 -7.41 -0.07 7.03
N LEU A 23 -6.44 0.73 7.42
CA LEU A 23 -6.11 0.99 8.82
C LEU A 23 -6.70 2.30 9.33
N LYS A 24 -7.59 2.93 8.58
CA LYS A 24 -8.02 4.30 8.91
C LYS A 24 -8.64 4.41 10.31
N ASP A 25 -9.34 3.36 10.75
CA ASP A 25 -9.95 3.38 12.08
C ASP A 25 -8.91 3.31 13.18
N ASP A 26 -7.79 2.66 12.89
CA ASP A 26 -6.69 2.57 13.85
C ASP A 26 -5.83 3.81 13.85
N LEU A 27 -6.05 4.73 12.90
CA LEU A 27 -5.26 5.94 12.79
C LEU A 27 -5.75 7.07 13.68
N ILE A 28 -6.89 6.89 14.35
CA ILE A 28 -7.44 7.94 15.19
C ILE A 28 -6.46 8.23 16.31
N GLY A 29 -5.96 9.48 16.36
CA GLY A 29 -4.98 9.89 17.36
C GLY A 29 -3.58 9.37 17.10
N ARG A 30 -3.32 8.82 15.92
CA ARG A 30 -2.03 8.21 15.59
C ARG A 30 -1.57 8.68 14.23
N ILE A 31 -0.26 8.63 14.03
CA ILE A 31 0.38 9.00 12.78
C ILE A 31 0.96 7.73 12.17
N PRO A 32 0.60 7.40 10.92
CA PRO A 32 1.22 6.24 10.27
C PRO A 32 2.60 6.61 9.77
N LEU A 33 3.58 5.77 10.08
CA LEU A 33 4.91 5.86 9.51
C LEU A 33 5.09 4.66 8.60
N TYR A 34 5.33 4.94 7.35
CA TYR A 34 5.56 3.89 6.37
C TYR A 34 6.92 3.26 6.66
N ALA A 35 6.93 2.01 7.08
CA ALA A 35 8.16 1.35 7.48
C ALA A 35 8.84 0.67 6.31
N GLY A 36 8.09 0.14 5.36
CA GLY A 36 8.73 -0.45 4.21
C GLY A 36 7.78 -1.26 3.36
N ILE A 37 8.30 -1.71 2.23
CA ILE A 37 7.61 -2.60 1.34
C ILE A 37 8.58 -3.71 0.97
N GLU A 38 8.11 -4.96 1.05
CA GLU A 38 8.95 -6.12 0.83
C GLU A 38 8.26 -7.05 -0.15
N ASN A 39 9.06 -7.90 -0.79
CA ASN A 39 8.55 -8.96 -1.67
C ASN A 39 7.65 -8.38 -2.77
N VAL A 40 8.02 -7.22 -3.28
CA VAL A 40 7.27 -6.60 -4.35
C VAL A 40 7.54 -7.35 -5.64
N ARG A 41 6.48 -7.67 -6.36
CA ARG A 41 6.59 -8.32 -7.65
C ARG A 41 5.71 -7.60 -8.65
N PHE A 42 6.29 -7.31 -9.80
CA PHE A 42 5.57 -6.69 -10.90
C PHE A 42 5.40 -7.74 -11.97
N LYS A 43 4.17 -8.16 -12.19
CA LYS A 43 3.90 -9.29 -13.08
C LYS A 43 3.42 -8.85 -14.45
N ASN A 44 2.70 -7.75 -14.53
CA ASN A 44 2.19 -7.24 -15.78
C ASN A 44 2.21 -5.73 -15.76
N PRO A 45 2.45 -5.10 -16.90
CA PRO A 45 2.46 -3.63 -16.94
C PRO A 45 1.05 -3.07 -16.78
N VAL A 46 0.99 -1.88 -16.21
CA VAL A 46 -0.24 -1.10 -16.13
C VAL A 46 -0.07 0.08 -17.05
N LEU A 47 -1.03 0.30 -17.94
CA LEU A 47 -0.98 1.39 -18.88
C LEU A 47 -1.77 2.57 -18.35
N PRO A 48 -1.35 3.79 -18.72
CA PRO A 48 -2.11 4.98 -18.32
C PRO A 48 -3.55 4.89 -18.80
N GLY A 49 -4.47 5.27 -17.94
CA GLY A 49 -5.89 5.22 -18.26
C GLY A 49 -6.58 3.93 -17.88
N GLU A 50 -5.84 2.89 -17.51
CA GLU A 50 -6.47 1.66 -17.07
C GLU A 50 -6.96 1.81 -15.65
N THR A 51 -8.09 1.16 -15.37
CA THR A 51 -8.64 1.14 -14.02
C THR A 51 -8.00 0.02 -13.23
N VAL A 52 -7.44 0.37 -12.09
CA VAL A 52 -6.80 -0.63 -11.23
C VAL A 52 -7.70 -0.96 -10.06
N GLU A 53 -7.62 -2.21 -9.62
CA GLU A 53 -8.29 -2.69 -8.42
C GLU A 53 -7.22 -3.13 -7.45
N VAL A 54 -7.36 -2.72 -6.20
CA VAL A 54 -6.39 -3.07 -5.18
C VAL A 54 -7.10 -3.80 -4.06
N GLU A 55 -6.58 -4.97 -3.72
CA GLU A 55 -6.97 -5.70 -2.52
C GLU A 55 -5.89 -5.51 -1.49
N ALA A 56 -6.27 -5.02 -0.32
CA ALA A 56 -5.34 -4.87 0.79
C ALA A 56 -5.89 -5.64 1.97
N LYS A 57 -5.03 -6.42 2.62
CA LYS A 57 -5.43 -7.23 3.76
C LYS A 57 -4.40 -7.08 4.86
N LEU A 58 -4.89 -6.96 6.09
CA LEU A 58 -4.02 -6.97 7.26
C LEU A 58 -3.55 -8.40 7.47
N SER A 59 -2.24 -8.63 7.34
CA SER A 59 -1.70 -9.97 7.50
C SER A 59 -1.21 -10.23 8.90
N ASN A 60 -0.77 -9.19 9.61
CA ASN A 60 -0.27 -9.36 10.97
C ASN A 60 -0.27 -8.01 11.67
N LYS A 61 -0.22 -8.07 12.99
CA LYS A 61 -0.18 -6.87 13.82
C LYS A 61 0.63 -7.20 15.06
N ARG A 62 1.68 -6.42 15.31
CA ARG A 62 2.53 -6.60 16.49
C ARG A 62 2.78 -5.26 17.13
N ALA A 63 2.33 -5.11 18.38
CA ALA A 63 2.51 -3.85 19.10
C ALA A 63 2.00 -2.73 18.20
N MET A 64 2.88 -1.82 17.77
CA MET A 64 2.47 -0.70 16.92
C MET A 64 2.80 -0.91 15.46
N MET A 65 3.21 -2.12 15.09
CA MET A 65 3.54 -2.46 13.71
C MET A 65 2.39 -3.19 13.05
N TYR A 66 2.05 -2.76 11.86
CA TYR A 66 0.97 -3.37 11.08
C TYR A 66 1.56 -3.87 9.77
N PHE A 67 1.23 -5.10 9.42
CA PHE A 67 1.72 -5.73 8.20
C PHE A 67 0.54 -6.04 7.30
N CYS A 68 0.62 -5.56 6.06
CA CYS A 68 -0.46 -5.69 5.10
C CYS A 68 0.04 -6.35 3.84
N ASN A 69 -0.83 -7.13 3.20
CA ASN A 69 -0.58 -7.64 1.86
C ASN A 69 -1.43 -6.88 0.89
N ALA A 70 -0.86 -6.48 -0.23
CA ALA A 70 -1.59 -5.75 -1.25
C ALA A 70 -1.42 -6.42 -2.60
N LYS A 71 -2.48 -6.40 -3.39
CA LYS A 71 -2.48 -6.95 -4.72
C LYS A 71 -3.21 -5.97 -5.63
N LEU A 72 -2.56 -5.58 -6.72
CA LEU A 72 -3.11 -4.64 -7.68
C LEU A 72 -3.37 -5.37 -8.99
N SER A 73 -4.57 -5.21 -9.51
CA SER A 73 -5.02 -5.94 -10.70
C SER A 73 -5.69 -4.99 -11.69
N VAL A 74 -5.65 -5.38 -12.97
CA VAL A 74 -6.40 -4.72 -14.03
C VAL A 74 -7.19 -5.81 -14.74
N ASN A 75 -8.51 -5.67 -14.76
CA ASN A 75 -9.40 -6.62 -15.42
C ASN A 75 -9.17 -8.06 -14.94
N GLY A 76 -8.94 -8.22 -13.64
CA GLY A 76 -8.72 -9.54 -13.07
C GLY A 76 -7.33 -10.07 -13.22
N LYS A 77 -6.44 -9.36 -13.89
CA LYS A 77 -5.08 -9.81 -14.13
C LYS A 77 -4.16 -9.11 -13.14
N VAL A 78 -3.43 -9.88 -12.34
CA VAL A 78 -2.55 -9.33 -11.32
C VAL A 78 -1.38 -8.65 -12.00
N CYS A 79 -1.18 -7.38 -11.64
CA CYS A 79 -0.10 -6.59 -12.20
C CYS A 79 1.02 -6.36 -11.19
N ALA A 80 0.68 -6.22 -9.91
CA ALA A 80 1.67 -6.02 -8.88
C ALA A 80 1.17 -6.58 -7.57
N LEU A 81 2.10 -7.02 -6.72
CA LEU A 81 1.77 -7.42 -5.37
C LEU A 81 2.95 -7.15 -4.46
N GLY A 82 2.69 -7.05 -3.17
CA GLY A 82 3.74 -6.79 -2.21
C GLY A 82 3.24 -6.83 -0.79
N ASN A 83 4.19 -6.84 0.13
CA ASN A 83 3.92 -6.77 1.57
C ASN A 83 4.37 -5.41 2.06
N LEU A 84 3.50 -4.74 2.81
CA LEU A 84 3.79 -3.41 3.32
C LEU A 84 3.74 -3.44 4.83
N SER A 85 4.57 -2.63 5.46
CA SER A 85 4.55 -2.49 6.90
C SER A 85 4.46 -1.02 7.28
N PHE A 86 3.70 -0.76 8.34
CA PHE A 86 3.48 0.57 8.87
C PHE A 86 3.67 0.54 10.37
N ALA A 87 4.26 1.58 10.90
CA ALA A 87 4.29 1.82 12.33
C ALA A 87 3.26 2.90 12.64
N LEU A 88 2.40 2.65 13.61
CA LEU A 88 1.47 3.66 14.07
C LEU A 88 1.98 4.22 15.38
N ILE A 89 2.23 5.51 15.41
CA ILE A 89 2.72 6.18 16.61
C ILE A 89 1.68 7.18 17.07
N ASP A 90 1.66 7.42 18.37
CA ASP A 90 0.71 8.38 18.92
C ASP A 90 1.07 9.77 18.42
N ASP A 91 0.03 10.54 18.12
CA ASP A 91 0.22 11.93 17.72
C ASP A 91 0.34 12.77 18.98
N THR A 92 1.58 13.09 19.31
CA THR A 92 1.85 13.89 20.52
C THR A 92 1.90 15.38 20.26
N ARG A 93 1.73 15.79 19.01
CA ARG A 93 1.85 17.21 18.68
C ARG A 93 0.76 18.04 19.32
N GLU A 94 -0.39 17.44 19.54
CA GLU A 94 -1.51 18.16 20.15
C GLU A 94 -1.40 18.26 21.66
N ASN A 95 -0.44 17.60 22.25
CA ASN A 95 -0.27 17.59 23.70
C ASN A 95 0.68 18.65 24.18
N LYS A 96 0.99 19.59 23.36
CA LYS A 96 1.93 20.66 23.73
C LYS A 96 1.26 21.92 24.13
#